data_831828fe82d70cb24a28fbaa008cc642
#
_entry.id   831828fe82d70cb24a28fbaa008cc642
#
_cell.length_a   1.000
_cell.length_b   1.000
_cell.length_c   1.000
_cell.angle_alpha   90.00
_cell.angle_beta   90.00
_cell.angle_gamma   90.00
#
_symmetry.space_group_name_H-M   'P 1'
#
loop_
_entity.id
_entity.type
_entity.pdbx_description
1 polymer ?
#
loop_
_entity_poly.entity_id
_entity_poly.type
_entity_poly.pdbx_seq_one_letter_code
_entity_poly.pdbx_strand_id
1 'polypeptide(L)' 'MIKCYNCEADMIWGNDFDFDDFGYEGEGIVSCFTCPRCDTYAEFVIPERNSKYAELK' A
#
# COMPACT_ATOMS: atom_id res chain seq x y z
N MET A 1 -10.23 -6.59 2.28
CA MET A 1 -8.99 -6.73 3.03
C MET A 1 -7.93 -7.41 2.18
N ILE A 2 -6.69 -7.14 2.47
CA ILE A 2 -5.57 -7.70 1.72
C ILE A 2 -5.10 -8.96 2.39
N LYS A 3 -4.88 -9.99 1.60
CA LYS A 3 -4.38 -11.26 2.13
C LYS A 3 -2.88 -11.33 2.03
N CYS A 4 -2.27 -11.93 3.01
CA CYS A 4 -0.84 -12.16 2.99
C CYS A 4 -0.51 -13.19 1.91
N TYR A 5 0.45 -12.86 1.05
CA TYR A 5 0.80 -13.77 -0.03
C TYR A 5 1.58 -14.98 0.49
N ASN A 6 2.01 -14.96 1.73
CA ASN A 6 2.81 -16.03 2.30
C ASN A 6 1.95 -17.03 3.05
N CYS A 7 1.02 -16.57 3.87
CA CYS A 7 0.23 -17.47 4.70
C CYS A 7 -1.27 -17.26 4.53
N GLU A 8 -1.67 -16.31 3.70
CA GLU A 8 -3.08 -16.06 3.36
C GLU A 8 -3.91 -15.54 4.51
N ALA A 9 -3.28 -15.11 5.59
CA ALA A 9 -4.01 -14.45 6.67
C ALA A 9 -4.32 -13.02 6.23
N ASP A 10 -5.32 -12.41 6.86
CA ASP A 10 -5.64 -11.03 6.61
C ASP A 10 -4.52 -10.14 7.13
N MET A 11 -4.04 -9.25 6.30
CA MET A 11 -3.00 -8.33 6.71
C MET A 11 -3.64 -7.13 7.40
N ILE A 12 -2.87 -6.52 8.29
CA ILE A 12 -3.32 -5.37 9.05
C ILE A 12 -2.70 -4.12 8.46
N TRP A 13 -3.55 -3.13 8.17
CA TRP A 13 -3.07 -1.83 7.71
C TRP A 13 -2.30 -1.17 8.83
N GLY A 14 -1.10 -0.69 8.50
CA GLY A 14 -0.28 -0.02 9.50
C GLY A 14 -0.31 1.47 9.33
N ASN A 15 0.12 1.94 8.16
CA ASN A 15 0.27 3.38 7.97
C ASN A 15 0.28 3.71 6.50
N ASP A 16 -0.11 4.96 6.19
CA ASP A 16 0.04 5.51 4.86
C ASP A 16 1.07 6.62 4.90
N PHE A 17 1.88 6.70 3.86
CA PHE A 17 2.89 7.74 3.74
C PHE A 17 2.77 8.41 2.38
N ASP A 18 3.20 9.66 2.31
CA ASP A 18 3.27 10.36 1.05
C ASP A 18 4.52 9.95 0.29
N PHE A 19 4.50 10.17 -1.03
CA PHE A 19 5.68 9.89 -1.82
C PHE A 19 6.90 10.66 -1.31
N ASP A 20 6.68 11.88 -0.83
CA ASP A 20 7.78 12.69 -0.30
C ASP A 20 8.51 12.00 0.83
N ASP A 21 7.76 11.30 1.67
CA ASP A 21 8.36 10.63 2.83
C ASP A 21 9.31 9.53 2.39
N PHE A 22 9.10 8.99 1.19
CA PHE A 22 9.91 7.90 0.69
C PHE A 22 10.90 8.36 -0.36
N GLY A 23 10.88 9.63 -0.73
CA GLY A 23 11.80 10.13 -1.73
C GLY A 23 11.39 9.77 -3.15
N TYR A 24 10.15 9.40 -3.37
CA TYR A 24 9.68 9.10 -4.72
C TYR A 24 9.34 10.39 -5.43
N GLU A 25 9.48 10.36 -6.75
CA GLU A 25 9.08 11.50 -7.57
C GLU A 25 7.59 11.50 -7.78
N GLY A 26 7.02 12.70 -7.87
CA GLY A 26 5.61 12.83 -8.15
C GLY A 26 4.80 12.78 -6.88
N GLU A 27 3.52 12.50 -7.05
CA GLU A 27 2.60 12.47 -5.93
C GLU A 27 1.91 11.11 -5.87
N GLY A 28 1.59 10.70 -4.65
CA GLY A 28 0.95 9.43 -4.45
C GLY A 28 1.04 9.02 -3.00
N ILE A 29 0.65 7.80 -2.74
CA ILE A 29 0.58 7.28 -1.39
C ILE A 29 1.20 5.90 -1.33
N VAL A 30 1.92 5.63 -0.25
CA VAL A 30 2.47 4.31 0.01
C VAL A 30 1.75 3.76 1.23
N SER A 31 0.98 2.70 1.04
CA SER A 31 0.24 2.06 2.13
C SER A 31 1.02 0.86 2.62
N CYS A 32 1.18 0.77 3.93
CA CYS A 32 1.97 -0.28 4.55
C CYS A 32 1.07 -1.26 5.28
N PHE A 33 1.34 -2.54 5.09
CA PHE A 33 0.56 -3.60 5.71
C PHE A 33 1.50 -4.61 6.35
N THR A 34 1.02 -5.25 7.40
CA THR A 34 1.79 -6.27 8.10
C THR A 34 0.92 -7.47 8.38
N CYS A 35 1.47 -8.65 8.20
CA CYS A 35 0.75 -9.87 8.52
C CYS A 35 0.96 -10.20 10.00
N PRO A 36 -0.13 -10.38 10.74
CA PRO A 36 -0.01 -10.66 12.18
C PRO A 36 0.44 -12.09 12.47
N ARG A 37 0.44 -12.96 11.47
CA ARG A 37 0.80 -14.35 11.70
C ARG A 37 2.24 -14.65 11.38
N CYS A 38 2.72 -14.15 10.25
CA CYS A 38 4.08 -14.50 9.81
C CYS A 38 4.97 -13.28 9.69
N ASP A 39 4.49 -12.10 10.09
CA ASP A 39 5.26 -10.87 10.07
C ASP A 39 5.68 -10.43 8.69
N THR A 40 5.00 -10.90 7.65
CA THR A 40 5.29 -10.46 6.31
C THR A 40 4.90 -8.99 6.19
N TYR A 41 5.75 -8.21 5.55
CA TYR A 41 5.55 -6.80 5.37
C TYR A 41 5.27 -6.51 3.90
N ALA A 42 4.32 -5.64 3.62
CA ALA A 42 4.00 -5.29 2.26
C ALA A 42 3.77 -3.79 2.13
N GLU A 43 4.18 -3.24 1.01
CA GLU A 43 3.95 -1.84 0.69
C GLU A 43 3.22 -1.76 -0.64
N PHE A 44 2.18 -0.95 -0.67
CA PHE A 44 1.44 -0.71 -1.90
C PHE A 44 1.70 0.72 -2.33
N VAL A 45 2.36 0.86 -3.46
CA VAL A 45 2.71 2.17 -4.01
C VAL A 45 1.61 2.58 -4.96
N ILE A 46 0.88 3.62 -4.59
CA ILE A 46 -0.28 4.07 -5.36
C ILE A 46 -0.02 5.47 -5.88
N PRO A 47 0.41 5.61 -7.14
CA PRO A 47 0.64 6.93 -7.70
C PRO A 47 -0.68 7.69 -7.84
N GLU A 48 -0.60 8.97 -7.66
CA GLU A 48 -1.79 9.79 -7.75
C GLU A 48 -2.46 9.68 -9.10
N ARG A 49 -1.65 9.46 -10.13
CA ARG A 49 -2.15 9.34 -11.48
C ARG A 49 -3.21 8.24 -11.59
N ASN A 50 -3.09 7.21 -10.79
CA ASN A 50 -4.05 6.12 -10.82
C ASN A 50 -5.42 6.56 -10.37
N SER A 51 -5.48 7.54 -9.50
CA SER A 51 -6.75 8.04 -9.03
C SER A 51 -7.55 8.63 -10.18
N LYS A 52 -6.85 9.25 -11.12
CA LYS A 52 -7.52 9.83 -12.27
C LYS A 52 -8.16 8.78 -13.13
N TYR A 53 -7.51 7.65 -13.27
CA TYR A 53 -8.08 6.57 -14.05
C TYR A 53 -9.37 6.10 -13.44
N ALA A 54 -9.41 6.04 -12.12
CA ALA A 54 -10.63 5.62 -11.46
C ALA A 54 -11.75 6.59 -11.75
N GLU A 55 -11.43 7.85 -11.93
CA GLU A 55 -12.43 8.85 -12.21
C GLU A 55 -13.03 8.71 -13.60
N LEU A 56 -12.30 8.08 -14.48
CA LEU A 56 -12.77 7.96 -15.85
C LEU A 56 -13.88 6.93 -16.00
N LYS A 57 -14.12 6.18 -14.98
CA LYS A 57 -15.20 5.20 -15.04
C LYS A 57 -16.58 5.87 -14.94
#